data_4dd4c88afdc5a9e0cc2ad7021f02ca00
#
_entry.id   4dd4c88afdc5a9e0cc2ad7021f02ca00
#
_cell.length_a   1.000
_cell.length_b   1.000
_cell.length_c   1.000
_cell.angle_alpha   90.00
_cell.angle_beta   90.00
_cell.angle_gamma   90.00
#
_symmetry.space_group_name_H-M   'P 1'
#
loop_
_entity.id
_entity.type
_entity.pdbx_description
1 polymer ?
#
loop_
_entity_poly.entity_id
_entity_poly.type
_entity_poly.pdbx_seq_one_letter_code
_entity_poly.pdbx_strand_id
1 'polypeptide(L)'
;PHRDCTGRIAIVHNGIIENFRELRGYLQRAGHTLVSDTDSEVIAHLIEDAWAGPSAGDLVSAVRNACRRLEGSWALAVVCADVPDQIVCARNGSPLVVASTEDGAYAASDVTPLASVTSHVIQPSAIDIDWDASAATLGGYSDFMAKEIAEQPEAIERLLAGRMGEHGVHLDELSMTSADLAAIDRVYLIACGTSYHVSLIARTLIQTWAKVQVICDYASEFNYEQDVLVTPNTLCVIITQSGETADTLTAARRMRGMGCKVFAITNVLGSTAARESDGTLYVQA
;
A
#
# COMPACT_ATOMS: atom_id res chain seq x y z
N PRO A 1 8.76 17.40 3.00
CA PRO A 1 9.97 16.75 3.48
C PRO A 1 10.33 17.25 4.88
N HIS A 2 10.87 16.33 5.71
CA HIS A 2 11.43 16.66 7.02
C HIS A 2 12.95 16.77 6.91
N ARG A 3 13.56 17.60 7.76
CA ARG A 3 14.99 17.86 7.72
C ARG A 3 15.62 17.57 9.08
N ASP A 4 16.93 17.33 9.07
CA ASP A 4 17.78 17.25 10.24
C ASP A 4 18.03 18.66 10.87
N CYS A 5 18.74 18.72 12.00
CA CYS A 5 19.08 19.97 12.68
C CYS A 5 19.91 20.93 11.80
N THR A 6 20.73 20.38 10.91
CA THR A 6 21.64 21.14 10.03
C THR A 6 20.98 21.54 8.71
N GLY A 7 19.83 20.97 8.36
CA GLY A 7 19.15 21.14 7.08
C GLY A 7 19.85 20.50 5.88
N ARG A 8 20.88 19.67 6.12
CA ARG A 8 21.64 18.97 5.06
C ARG A 8 20.99 17.68 4.63
N ILE A 9 20.34 16.97 5.54
CA ILE A 9 19.61 15.73 5.26
C ILE A 9 18.14 16.09 5.15
N ALA A 10 17.49 15.64 4.06
CA ALA A 10 16.05 15.78 3.88
C ALA A 10 15.45 14.42 3.53
N ILE A 11 14.27 14.16 4.10
CA ILE A 11 13.55 12.91 3.88
C ILE A 11 12.11 13.16 3.45
N VAL A 12 11.56 12.23 2.69
CA VAL A 12 10.12 11.99 2.57
C VAL A 12 9.81 10.61 3.13
N HIS A 13 8.67 10.51 3.79
CA HIS A 13 8.24 9.31 4.51
C HIS A 13 6.77 9.02 4.20
N ASN A 14 6.47 7.75 4.00
CA ASN A 14 5.12 7.20 3.89
C ASN A 14 4.99 6.04 4.87
N GLY A 15 4.02 6.10 5.76
CA GLY A 15 3.78 5.07 6.77
C GLY A 15 3.69 5.61 8.19
N ILE A 16 3.95 4.76 9.17
CA ILE A 16 3.86 5.07 10.59
C ILE A 16 5.07 4.47 11.32
N ILE A 17 5.74 5.30 12.13
CA ILE A 17 6.81 4.87 13.05
C ILE A 17 6.18 4.66 14.43
N GLU A 18 5.94 3.43 14.81
CA GLU A 18 5.23 3.07 16.04
C GLU A 18 6.00 3.49 17.30
N ASN A 19 7.32 3.34 17.29
CA ASN A 19 8.19 3.69 18.42
C ASN A 19 8.69 5.15 18.38
N PHE A 20 8.05 6.06 17.61
CA PHE A 20 8.55 7.43 17.41
C PHE A 20 8.68 8.23 18.72
N ARG A 21 7.83 7.98 19.72
CA ARG A 21 7.89 8.69 21.02
C ARG A 21 9.16 8.35 21.79
N GLU A 22 9.57 7.10 21.77
CA GLU A 22 10.83 6.65 22.40
C GLU A 22 12.04 7.27 21.69
N LEU A 23 12.04 7.19 20.34
CA LEU A 23 13.08 7.76 19.49
C LEU A 23 13.19 9.28 19.66
N ARG A 24 12.05 9.99 19.74
CA ARG A 24 12.01 11.42 20.02
C ARG A 24 12.66 11.77 21.37
N GLY A 25 12.31 11.01 22.42
CA GLY A 25 12.92 11.20 23.73
C GLY A 25 14.43 10.93 23.75
N TYR A 26 14.90 9.95 22.99
CA TYR A 26 16.32 9.69 22.78
C TYR A 26 17.02 10.87 22.10
N LEU A 27 16.50 11.34 20.96
CA LEU A 27 17.08 12.41 20.16
C LEU A 27 17.12 13.75 20.94
N GLN A 28 16.09 14.06 21.71
CA GLN A 28 16.08 15.25 22.56
C GLN A 28 17.20 15.20 23.62
N ARG A 29 17.43 14.02 24.24
CA ARG A 29 18.55 13.84 25.18
C ARG A 29 19.91 13.90 24.50
N ALA A 30 20.00 13.52 23.22
CA ALA A 30 21.20 13.65 22.41
C ALA A 30 21.45 15.08 21.91
N GLY A 31 20.53 16.03 22.16
CA GLY A 31 20.67 17.43 21.82
C GLY A 31 20.03 17.85 20.50
N HIS A 32 19.26 16.97 19.85
CA HIS A 32 18.51 17.33 18.64
C HIS A 32 17.31 18.21 18.96
N THR A 33 17.05 19.17 18.07
CA THR A 33 15.89 20.06 18.14
C THR A 33 14.86 19.61 17.13
N LEU A 34 13.76 19.02 17.62
CA LEU A 34 12.62 18.61 16.78
C LEU A 34 11.58 19.73 16.77
N VAL A 35 11.13 20.11 15.59
CA VAL A 35 10.25 21.28 15.38
C VAL A 35 8.80 20.90 15.06
N SER A 36 8.53 19.64 14.74
CA SER A 36 7.18 19.13 14.49
C SER A 36 6.79 18.00 15.47
N ASP A 37 5.52 17.68 15.50
CA ASP A 37 5.00 16.54 16.29
C ASP A 37 4.85 15.25 15.46
N THR A 38 5.32 15.27 14.20
CA THR A 38 5.21 14.10 13.34
C THR A 38 6.22 13.02 13.71
N ASP A 39 5.83 11.76 13.46
CA ASP A 39 6.71 10.61 13.58
C ASP A 39 7.85 10.63 12.53
N SER A 40 7.61 11.26 11.39
CA SER A 40 8.56 11.34 10.29
C SER A 40 9.84 12.10 10.64
N GLU A 41 9.74 13.15 11.43
CA GLU A 41 10.90 14.02 11.76
C GLU A 41 12.00 13.26 12.50
N VAL A 42 11.63 12.30 13.36
CA VAL A 42 12.62 11.51 14.13
C VAL A 42 13.59 10.75 13.20
N ILE A 43 13.14 10.39 12.00
CA ILE A 43 13.95 9.65 11.02
C ILE A 43 15.10 10.52 10.52
N ALA A 44 14.83 11.79 10.17
CA ALA A 44 15.87 12.71 9.69
C ALA A 44 16.99 12.88 10.72
N HIS A 45 16.62 13.05 11.99
CA HIS A 45 17.56 13.21 13.09
C HIS A 45 18.30 11.90 13.45
N LEU A 46 17.68 10.72 13.28
CA LEU A 46 18.39 9.45 13.44
C LEU A 46 19.45 9.25 12.35
N ILE A 47 19.15 9.69 11.13
CA ILE A 47 20.12 9.63 10.03
C ILE A 47 21.25 10.64 10.28
N GLU A 48 20.96 11.84 10.80
CA GLU A 48 21.93 12.85 11.22
C GLU A 48 22.90 12.27 12.26
N ASP A 49 22.37 11.62 13.29
CA ASP A 49 23.16 10.96 14.35
C ASP A 49 24.12 9.91 13.78
N ALA A 50 23.60 9.06 12.88
CA ALA A 50 24.41 8.04 12.21
C ALA A 50 25.46 8.66 11.25
N TRP A 51 25.10 9.72 10.54
CA TRP A 51 25.98 10.45 9.62
C TRP A 51 27.11 11.17 10.34
N ALA A 52 26.84 11.78 11.49
CA ALA A 52 27.86 12.45 12.31
C ALA A 52 28.79 11.45 13.05
N GLY A 53 28.36 10.19 13.16
CA GLY A 53 29.04 9.14 13.91
C GLY A 53 29.70 8.08 13.01
N PRO A 54 29.34 6.80 13.20
CA PRO A 54 30.05 5.66 12.59
C PRO A 54 29.87 5.53 11.08
N SER A 55 28.92 6.27 10.47
CA SER A 55 28.63 6.24 9.04
C SER A 55 28.99 7.53 8.31
N ALA A 56 29.96 8.29 8.85
CA ALA A 56 30.40 9.56 8.26
C ALA A 56 30.81 9.39 6.79
N GLY A 57 30.17 10.14 5.88
CA GLY A 57 30.44 10.09 4.44
C GLY A 57 29.78 8.95 3.67
N ASP A 58 29.02 8.06 4.34
CA ASP A 58 28.25 6.96 3.70
C ASP A 58 26.77 7.06 4.04
N LEU A 59 26.00 7.70 3.15
CA LEU A 59 24.57 7.91 3.32
C LEU A 59 23.78 6.58 3.39
N VAL A 60 24.21 5.57 2.63
CA VAL A 60 23.54 4.25 2.64
C VAL A 60 23.68 3.59 4.01
N SER A 61 24.88 3.63 4.59
CA SER A 61 25.11 3.09 5.93
C SER A 61 24.41 3.90 7.02
N ALA A 62 24.35 5.23 6.90
CA ALA A 62 23.61 6.09 7.83
C ALA A 62 22.10 5.77 7.82
N VAL A 63 21.50 5.69 6.63
CA VAL A 63 20.09 5.31 6.48
C VAL A 63 19.83 3.90 7.02
N ARG A 64 20.69 2.94 6.68
CA ARG A 64 20.57 1.55 7.17
C ARG A 64 20.62 1.47 8.70
N ASN A 65 21.51 2.24 9.34
CA ASN A 65 21.62 2.28 10.79
C ASN A 65 20.40 2.92 11.45
N ALA A 66 19.85 3.98 10.88
CA ALA A 66 18.61 4.58 11.33
C ALA A 66 17.43 3.59 11.19
N CYS A 67 17.28 2.95 10.02
CA CYS A 67 16.18 2.01 9.74
C CYS A 67 16.14 0.82 10.72
N ARG A 68 17.28 0.37 11.24
CA ARG A 68 17.33 -0.72 12.23
C ARG A 68 16.68 -0.37 13.57
N ARG A 69 16.44 0.90 13.81
CA ARG A 69 15.82 1.43 15.05
C ARG A 69 14.34 1.73 14.89
N LEU A 70 13.84 1.73 13.67
CA LEU A 70 12.43 2.03 13.36
C LEU A 70 11.57 0.78 13.51
N GLU A 71 10.44 0.93 14.20
CA GLU A 71 9.37 -0.06 14.28
C GLU A 71 8.14 0.44 13.53
N GLY A 72 7.37 -0.48 12.94
CA GLY A 72 6.17 -0.16 12.18
C GLY A 72 6.35 -0.33 10.66
N SER A 73 5.42 0.22 9.90
CA SER A 73 5.39 0.13 8.44
C SER A 73 5.79 1.47 7.84
N TRP A 74 6.85 1.50 7.03
CA TRP A 74 7.40 2.74 6.50
C TRP A 74 8.09 2.58 5.15
N ALA A 75 8.14 3.66 4.38
CA ALA A 75 8.95 3.82 3.18
C ALA A 75 9.59 5.20 3.19
N LEU A 76 10.85 5.27 2.80
CA LEU A 76 11.69 6.47 2.88
C LEU A 76 12.38 6.73 1.56
N ALA A 77 12.50 8.02 1.18
CA ALA A 77 13.52 8.49 0.26
C ALA A 77 14.30 9.62 0.94
N VAL A 78 15.62 9.53 0.88
CA VAL A 78 16.57 10.35 1.63
C VAL A 78 17.56 10.97 0.67
N VAL A 79 17.80 12.28 0.82
CA VAL A 79 18.85 13.03 0.11
C VAL A 79 19.71 13.75 1.12
N CYS A 80 20.99 13.96 0.77
CA CYS A 80 21.95 14.69 1.59
C CYS A 80 22.72 15.70 0.71
N ALA A 81 22.83 16.94 1.19
CA ALA A 81 23.53 18.00 0.48
C ALA A 81 25.03 17.70 0.26
N ASP A 82 25.62 16.87 1.13
CA ASP A 82 27.04 16.50 1.03
C ASP A 82 27.29 15.42 -0.05
N VAL A 83 26.22 14.74 -0.52
CA VAL A 83 26.26 13.73 -1.60
C VAL A 83 25.05 13.92 -2.55
N PRO A 84 25.03 15.03 -3.32
CA PRO A 84 23.84 15.48 -4.03
C PRO A 84 23.38 14.56 -5.16
N ASP A 85 24.26 13.70 -5.67
CA ASP A 85 23.98 12.78 -6.79
C ASP A 85 23.37 11.45 -6.31
N GLN A 86 22.95 11.37 -5.03
CA GLN A 86 22.47 10.14 -4.43
C GLN A 86 21.08 10.31 -3.80
N ILE A 87 20.17 9.42 -4.15
CA ILE A 87 18.91 9.20 -3.42
C ILE A 87 18.96 7.83 -2.78
N VAL A 88 18.86 7.75 -1.46
CA VAL A 88 18.81 6.47 -0.75
C VAL A 88 17.35 6.15 -0.39
N CYS A 89 16.89 5.02 -0.87
CA CYS A 89 15.54 4.54 -0.64
C CYS A 89 15.55 3.30 0.25
N ALA A 90 14.61 3.23 1.21
CA ALA A 90 14.44 2.08 2.09
C ALA A 90 12.95 1.90 2.43
N ARG A 91 12.52 0.64 2.68
CA ARG A 91 11.14 0.34 3.06
C ARG A 91 11.04 -0.83 4.02
N ASN A 92 9.97 -0.80 4.81
CA ASN A 92 9.47 -1.91 5.59
C ASN A 92 7.93 -1.89 5.56
N GLY A 93 7.32 -2.73 4.73
CA GLY A 93 5.86 -2.81 4.58
C GLY A 93 5.27 -1.77 3.62
N SER A 94 5.45 -0.47 3.86
CA SER A 94 4.86 0.60 3.03
C SER A 94 5.34 0.60 1.58
N PRO A 95 4.50 1.07 0.63
CA PRO A 95 4.84 1.04 -0.79
C PRO A 95 6.00 1.98 -1.12
N LEU A 96 6.88 1.51 -2.00
CA LEU A 96 7.98 2.28 -2.58
C LEU A 96 8.34 1.69 -3.94
N VAL A 97 8.32 2.53 -4.94
CA VAL A 97 8.78 2.23 -6.31
C VAL A 97 9.90 3.18 -6.67
N VAL A 98 10.89 2.68 -7.37
CA VAL A 98 12.01 3.46 -7.87
C VAL A 98 12.18 3.26 -9.36
N ALA A 99 12.60 4.30 -10.06
CA ALA A 99 12.93 4.26 -11.47
C ALA A 99 14.27 4.94 -11.69
N SER A 100 15.02 4.42 -12.67
CA SER A 100 16.27 5.03 -13.13
C SER A 100 16.18 5.20 -14.64
N THR A 101 16.42 6.41 -15.13
CA THR A 101 16.44 6.78 -16.54
C THR A 101 17.76 7.47 -16.86
N GLU A 102 17.98 7.82 -18.13
CA GLU A 102 19.15 8.61 -18.53
C GLU A 102 19.14 10.02 -17.91
N ASP A 103 17.95 10.56 -17.60
CA ASP A 103 17.77 11.91 -17.03
C ASP A 103 17.87 11.94 -15.50
N GLY A 104 17.84 10.79 -14.82
CA GLY A 104 17.94 10.74 -13.36
C GLY A 104 17.27 9.53 -12.69
N ALA A 105 17.24 9.58 -11.36
CA ALA A 105 16.58 8.60 -10.53
C ALA A 105 15.34 9.20 -9.84
N TYR A 106 14.30 8.39 -9.73
CA TYR A 106 13.01 8.79 -9.21
C TYR A 106 12.54 7.78 -8.15
N ALA A 107 11.83 8.27 -7.14
CA ALA A 107 11.21 7.44 -6.12
C ALA A 107 9.80 7.95 -5.84
N ALA A 108 8.84 7.02 -5.72
CA ALA A 108 7.45 7.32 -5.43
C ALA A 108 6.82 6.22 -4.58
N SER A 109 5.69 6.50 -3.94
CA SER A 109 4.90 5.49 -3.23
C SER A 109 4.02 4.65 -4.15
N ASP A 110 3.81 5.12 -5.39
CA ASP A 110 2.97 4.48 -6.40
C ASP A 110 3.65 4.58 -7.77
N VAL A 111 3.25 3.71 -8.71
CA VAL A 111 3.77 3.70 -10.08
C VAL A 111 3.22 4.84 -10.93
N THR A 112 2.02 5.34 -10.62
CA THR A 112 1.31 6.36 -11.39
C THR A 112 2.15 7.63 -11.64
N PRO A 113 2.82 8.23 -10.64
CA PRO A 113 3.68 9.39 -10.88
C PRO A 113 4.89 9.08 -11.78
N LEU A 114 5.31 7.83 -11.87
CA LEU A 114 6.48 7.41 -12.65
C LEU A 114 6.11 7.02 -14.09
N ALA A 115 4.84 6.74 -14.36
CA ALA A 115 4.36 6.32 -15.68
C ALA A 115 4.64 7.34 -16.81
N SER A 116 4.69 8.64 -16.46
CA SER A 116 5.07 9.70 -17.40
C SER A 116 6.58 9.80 -17.67
N VAL A 117 7.40 9.11 -16.88
CA VAL A 117 8.87 9.17 -16.93
C VAL A 117 9.46 7.90 -17.53
N THR A 118 8.89 6.73 -17.18
CA THR A 118 9.37 5.43 -17.65
C THR A 118 8.29 4.36 -17.55
N SER A 119 8.35 3.37 -18.43
CA SER A 119 7.56 2.13 -18.33
C SER A 119 8.25 1.05 -17.48
N HIS A 120 9.48 1.30 -17.03
CA HIS A 120 10.25 0.32 -16.25
C HIS A 120 10.53 0.85 -14.85
N VAL A 121 9.95 0.21 -13.84
CA VAL A 121 10.16 0.54 -12.43
C VAL A 121 10.64 -0.68 -11.65
N ILE A 122 11.37 -0.42 -10.57
CA ILE A 122 11.85 -1.44 -9.64
C ILE A 122 11.00 -1.37 -8.38
N GLN A 123 10.22 -2.40 -8.16
CA GLN A 123 9.72 -2.80 -6.86
C GLN A 123 10.60 -3.95 -6.34
N PRO A 124 10.42 -4.52 -5.15
CA PRO A 124 11.22 -5.68 -4.69
C PRO A 124 11.37 -6.81 -5.72
N SER A 125 10.53 -6.85 -6.75
CA SER A 125 10.71 -7.55 -8.03
C SER A 125 10.48 -6.54 -9.14
N ALA A 126 11.31 -6.54 -10.19
CA ALA A 126 11.12 -5.71 -11.36
C ALA A 126 9.78 -6.03 -12.03
N ILE A 127 9.01 -5.00 -12.35
CA ILE A 127 7.69 -5.11 -13.00
C ILE A 127 7.72 -4.23 -14.24
N ASP A 128 7.44 -4.82 -15.41
CA ASP A 128 7.14 -4.06 -16.61
C ASP A 128 5.70 -3.56 -16.52
N ILE A 129 5.51 -2.27 -16.66
CA ILE A 129 4.20 -1.62 -16.59
C ILE A 129 3.72 -1.35 -18.00
N ASP A 130 2.67 -2.02 -18.41
CA ASP A 130 1.95 -1.76 -19.65
C ASP A 130 0.81 -0.77 -19.39
N TRP A 131 1.17 0.48 -19.12
CA TRP A 131 0.23 1.55 -18.90
C TRP A 131 0.34 2.61 -19.99
N ASP A 132 -0.82 3.08 -20.47
CA ASP A 132 -0.89 4.25 -21.31
C ASP A 132 -0.53 5.49 -20.50
N ALA A 133 0.54 6.19 -20.89
CA ALA A 133 0.99 7.42 -20.23
C ALA A 133 -0.09 8.52 -20.22
N SER A 134 -1.11 8.45 -21.09
CA SER A 134 -2.26 9.35 -21.10
C SER A 134 -3.11 9.23 -19.84
N ALA A 135 -3.12 8.08 -19.17
CA ALA A 135 -3.84 7.86 -17.91
C ALA A 135 -3.29 8.74 -16.77
N ALA A 136 -1.99 9.07 -16.80
CA ALA A 136 -1.34 9.91 -15.80
C ALA A 136 -1.49 11.43 -16.05
N THR A 137 -2.21 11.82 -17.09
CA THR A 137 -2.43 13.24 -17.43
C THR A 137 -3.88 13.66 -17.22
N LEU A 138 -4.12 14.97 -17.03
CA LEU A 138 -5.49 15.50 -16.86
C LEU A 138 -6.39 15.35 -18.10
N GLY A 139 -5.81 15.12 -19.30
CA GLY A 139 -6.59 14.84 -20.50
C GLY A 139 -7.63 15.93 -20.87
N GLY A 140 -7.42 17.17 -20.42
CA GLY A 140 -8.35 18.29 -20.65
C GLY A 140 -9.38 18.51 -19.54
N TYR A 141 -9.37 17.72 -18.47
CA TYR A 141 -10.21 17.91 -17.29
C TYR A 141 -9.62 18.96 -16.34
N SER A 142 -10.47 19.57 -15.50
CA SER A 142 -10.05 20.60 -14.52
C SER A 142 -9.17 20.02 -13.40
N ASP A 143 -9.42 18.77 -13.04
CA ASP A 143 -8.73 18.05 -11.98
C ASP A 143 -8.90 16.54 -12.18
N PHE A 144 -8.14 15.73 -11.44
CA PHE A 144 -8.18 14.25 -11.55
C PHE A 144 -9.52 13.67 -11.12
N MET A 145 -10.21 14.24 -10.13
CA MET A 145 -11.52 13.74 -9.70
C MET A 145 -12.55 13.87 -10.84
N ALA A 146 -12.58 15.00 -11.55
CA ALA A 146 -13.46 15.19 -12.69
C ALA A 146 -13.16 14.20 -13.82
N LYS A 147 -11.88 13.93 -14.06
CA LYS A 147 -11.43 12.90 -15.00
C LYS A 147 -11.90 11.51 -14.60
N GLU A 148 -11.63 11.08 -13.37
CA GLU A 148 -12.01 9.77 -12.84
C GLU A 148 -13.52 9.54 -12.85
N ILE A 149 -14.32 10.59 -12.56
CA ILE A 149 -15.78 10.52 -12.67
C ILE A 149 -16.22 10.25 -14.11
N ALA A 150 -15.60 10.93 -15.08
CA ALA A 150 -15.94 10.78 -16.49
C ALA A 150 -15.49 9.43 -17.07
N GLU A 151 -14.40 8.85 -16.55
CA GLU A 151 -13.83 7.57 -16.98
C GLU A 151 -14.52 6.33 -16.39
N GLN A 152 -15.46 6.49 -15.43
CA GLN A 152 -16.16 5.36 -14.80
C GLN A 152 -16.81 4.38 -15.80
N PRO A 153 -17.49 4.81 -16.88
CA PRO A 153 -18.07 3.86 -17.83
C PRO A 153 -17.02 2.97 -18.49
N GLU A 154 -15.90 3.55 -18.90
CA GLU A 154 -14.80 2.84 -19.54
C GLU A 154 -14.07 1.91 -18.55
N ALA A 155 -13.90 2.34 -17.30
CA ALA A 155 -13.33 1.50 -16.24
C ALA A 155 -14.21 0.27 -15.97
N ILE A 156 -15.54 0.43 -15.97
CA ILE A 156 -16.49 -0.68 -15.83
C ILE A 156 -16.41 -1.61 -17.06
N GLU A 157 -16.33 -1.08 -18.26
CA GLU A 157 -16.17 -1.89 -19.48
C GLU A 157 -14.89 -2.72 -19.43
N ARG A 158 -13.77 -2.12 -19.06
CA ARG A 158 -12.48 -2.83 -18.86
C ARG A 158 -12.59 -3.92 -17.79
N LEU A 159 -13.21 -3.60 -16.66
CA LEU A 159 -13.39 -4.56 -15.57
C LEU A 159 -14.23 -5.78 -16.01
N LEU A 160 -15.24 -5.58 -16.83
CA LEU A 160 -16.13 -6.63 -17.31
C LEU A 160 -15.57 -7.39 -18.52
N ALA A 161 -14.60 -6.82 -19.23
CA ALA A 161 -14.00 -7.44 -20.40
C ALA A 161 -13.39 -8.82 -20.05
N GLY A 162 -13.82 -9.85 -20.78
CA GLY A 162 -13.39 -11.24 -20.55
C GLY A 162 -14.01 -11.93 -19.32
N ARG A 163 -14.74 -11.19 -18.45
CA ARG A 163 -15.39 -11.75 -17.25
C ARG A 163 -16.88 -12.04 -17.44
N MET A 164 -17.48 -11.50 -18.48
CA MET A 164 -18.89 -11.74 -18.84
C MET A 164 -18.98 -12.63 -20.08
N GLY A 165 -19.66 -13.76 -19.97
CA GLY A 165 -19.88 -14.69 -21.07
C GLY A 165 -21.33 -15.14 -21.16
N GLU A 166 -21.67 -15.92 -22.19
CA GLU A 166 -23.02 -16.47 -22.40
C GLU A 166 -23.53 -17.32 -21.22
N HIS A 167 -22.60 -17.89 -20.43
CA HIS A 167 -22.93 -18.77 -19.31
C HIS A 167 -22.77 -18.08 -17.94
N GLY A 168 -22.61 -16.79 -17.89
CA GLY A 168 -22.49 -15.98 -16.66
C GLY A 168 -21.14 -15.31 -16.47
N VAL A 169 -20.77 -15.08 -15.21
CA VAL A 169 -19.54 -14.41 -14.82
C VAL A 169 -18.42 -15.43 -14.65
N HIS A 170 -17.27 -15.16 -15.23
CA HIS A 170 -16.05 -15.93 -15.09
C HIS A 170 -15.02 -15.12 -14.28
N LEU A 171 -14.56 -15.67 -13.18
CA LEU A 171 -13.56 -15.08 -12.28
C LEU A 171 -12.42 -16.09 -12.11
N ASP A 172 -11.65 -16.30 -13.17
CA ASP A 172 -10.57 -17.30 -13.22
C ASP A 172 -9.45 -16.95 -12.22
N GLU A 173 -9.37 -15.68 -11.84
CA GLU A 173 -8.43 -15.17 -10.83
C GLU A 173 -8.70 -15.70 -9.41
N LEU A 174 -9.90 -16.21 -9.16
CA LEU A 174 -10.30 -16.65 -7.82
C LEU A 174 -9.89 -18.10 -7.51
N SER A 175 -9.16 -18.79 -8.27
CA SER A 175 -8.63 -20.15 -7.95
C SER A 175 -9.58 -21.04 -7.09
N MET A 176 -10.91 -20.86 -7.23
CA MET A 176 -11.95 -21.58 -6.51
C MET A 176 -12.87 -22.31 -7.46
N THR A 177 -13.18 -23.55 -7.11
CA THR A 177 -14.19 -24.31 -7.84
C THR A 177 -15.60 -23.86 -7.47
N SER A 178 -16.59 -24.19 -8.31
CA SER A 178 -18.00 -23.96 -7.97
C SER A 178 -18.42 -24.67 -6.68
N ALA A 179 -17.81 -25.79 -6.34
CA ALA A 179 -18.03 -26.49 -5.08
C ALA A 179 -17.47 -25.73 -3.87
N ASP A 180 -16.28 -25.15 -4.02
CA ASP A 180 -15.71 -24.28 -2.97
C ASP A 180 -16.59 -23.06 -2.72
N LEU A 181 -17.06 -22.40 -3.80
CA LEU A 181 -17.96 -21.24 -3.70
C LEU A 181 -19.29 -21.61 -3.04
N ALA A 182 -19.86 -22.77 -3.38
CA ALA A 182 -21.11 -23.24 -2.80
C ALA A 182 -20.98 -23.66 -1.32
N ALA A 183 -19.77 -23.99 -0.88
CA ALA A 183 -19.50 -24.35 0.51
C ALA A 183 -19.35 -23.13 1.43
N ILE A 184 -19.17 -21.90 0.89
CA ILE A 184 -19.00 -20.69 1.70
C ILE A 184 -20.25 -20.45 2.52
N ASP A 185 -20.09 -20.37 3.85
CA ASP A 185 -21.17 -20.07 4.80
C ASP A 185 -21.08 -18.66 5.38
N ARG A 186 -19.90 -18.02 5.26
CA ARG A 186 -19.65 -16.68 5.79
C ARG A 186 -18.61 -15.94 4.95
N VAL A 187 -18.85 -14.64 4.76
CA VAL A 187 -17.92 -13.74 4.09
C VAL A 187 -17.57 -12.58 5.02
N TYR A 188 -16.28 -12.31 5.20
CA TYR A 188 -15.79 -11.06 5.77
C TYR A 188 -15.36 -10.12 4.64
N LEU A 189 -15.87 -8.88 4.67
CA LEU A 189 -15.42 -7.80 3.80
C LEU A 189 -14.67 -6.80 4.68
N ILE A 190 -13.36 -6.73 4.54
CA ILE A 190 -12.50 -5.92 5.41
C ILE A 190 -11.81 -4.85 4.57
N ALA A 191 -11.96 -3.59 4.97
CA ALA A 191 -11.46 -2.45 4.22
C ALA A 191 -11.29 -1.21 5.09
N CYS A 192 -10.68 -0.16 4.54
CA CYS A 192 -10.58 1.18 5.13
C CYS A 192 -11.24 2.23 4.24
N GLY A 193 -11.64 3.36 4.81
CA GLY A 193 -12.13 4.53 4.09
C GLY A 193 -13.33 4.24 3.17
N THR A 194 -13.30 4.78 1.97
CA THR A 194 -14.39 4.60 0.98
C THR A 194 -14.58 3.15 0.55
N SER A 195 -13.53 2.33 0.54
CA SER A 195 -13.62 0.89 0.26
C SER A 195 -14.47 0.16 1.30
N TYR A 196 -14.46 0.60 2.57
CA TYR A 196 -15.37 0.06 3.58
C TYR A 196 -16.85 0.38 3.25
N HIS A 197 -17.14 1.59 2.76
CA HIS A 197 -18.50 1.94 2.37
C HIS A 197 -19.00 1.10 1.18
N VAL A 198 -18.13 0.78 0.24
CA VAL A 198 -18.42 -0.18 -0.85
C VAL A 198 -18.73 -1.57 -0.27
N SER A 199 -18.02 -2.01 0.76
CA SER A 199 -18.28 -3.27 1.45
C SER A 199 -19.70 -3.36 2.01
N LEU A 200 -20.25 -2.26 2.53
CA LEU A 200 -21.63 -2.21 3.04
C LEU A 200 -22.68 -2.43 1.95
N ILE A 201 -22.44 -1.91 0.75
CA ILE A 201 -23.30 -2.15 -0.42
C ILE A 201 -23.17 -3.61 -0.86
N ALA A 202 -21.93 -4.09 -1.01
CA ALA A 202 -21.63 -5.48 -1.38
C ALA A 202 -22.28 -6.48 -0.41
N ARG A 203 -22.25 -6.22 0.90
CA ARG A 203 -22.95 -7.03 1.90
C ARG A 203 -24.41 -7.23 1.55
N THR A 204 -25.12 -6.14 1.25
CA THR A 204 -26.56 -6.19 0.93
C THR A 204 -26.80 -7.05 -0.31
N LEU A 205 -25.99 -6.89 -1.34
CA LEU A 205 -26.10 -7.65 -2.59
C LEU A 205 -25.80 -9.14 -2.37
N ILE A 206 -24.69 -9.47 -1.73
CA ILE A 206 -24.29 -10.87 -1.49
C ILE A 206 -25.32 -11.57 -0.60
N GLN A 207 -25.77 -10.95 0.49
CA GLN A 207 -26.80 -11.54 1.35
C GLN A 207 -28.13 -11.74 0.62
N THR A 208 -28.50 -10.82 -0.28
CA THR A 208 -29.73 -10.91 -1.05
C THR A 208 -29.67 -12.01 -2.10
N TRP A 209 -28.57 -12.12 -2.82
CA TRP A 209 -28.45 -13.04 -3.97
C TRP A 209 -27.91 -14.42 -3.58
N ALA A 210 -26.83 -14.45 -2.82
CA ALA A 210 -26.17 -15.71 -2.44
C ALA A 210 -26.73 -16.32 -1.14
N LYS A 211 -27.49 -15.57 -0.32
CA LYS A 211 -28.02 -16.01 0.99
C LYS A 211 -26.92 -16.43 1.98
N VAL A 212 -25.73 -15.86 1.86
CA VAL A 212 -24.57 -16.09 2.72
C VAL A 212 -24.46 -14.96 3.73
N GLN A 213 -24.08 -15.25 4.96
CA GLN A 213 -23.81 -14.24 5.98
C GLN A 213 -22.61 -13.39 5.59
N VAL A 214 -22.74 -12.06 5.61
CA VAL A 214 -21.64 -11.13 5.31
C VAL A 214 -21.43 -10.19 6.49
N ILE A 215 -20.17 -10.11 6.93
CA ILE A 215 -19.70 -9.21 7.99
C ILE A 215 -18.78 -8.19 7.32
N CYS A 216 -19.07 -6.89 7.53
CA CYS A 216 -18.21 -5.80 7.07
C CYS A 216 -17.52 -5.19 8.26
N ASP A 217 -16.21 -4.97 8.16
CA ASP A 217 -15.45 -4.39 9.24
C ASP A 217 -14.41 -3.38 8.75
N TYR A 218 -14.15 -2.37 9.56
CA TYR A 218 -12.99 -1.50 9.38
C TYR A 218 -11.74 -2.27 9.73
N ALA A 219 -10.75 -2.28 8.84
CA ALA A 219 -9.52 -3.04 9.05
C ALA A 219 -8.78 -2.61 10.32
N SER A 220 -8.77 -1.30 10.66
CA SER A 220 -8.19 -0.80 11.90
C SER A 220 -8.85 -1.37 13.14
N GLU A 221 -10.19 -1.44 13.18
CA GLU A 221 -10.96 -1.98 14.32
C GLU A 221 -10.85 -3.50 14.39
N PHE A 222 -11.01 -4.16 13.24
CA PHE A 222 -10.89 -5.62 13.12
C PHE A 222 -9.59 -6.17 13.70
N ASN A 223 -8.48 -5.46 13.56
CA ASN A 223 -7.19 -5.89 14.08
C ASN A 223 -7.15 -6.01 15.62
N TYR A 224 -8.05 -5.33 16.33
CA TYR A 224 -8.17 -5.36 17.79
C TYR A 224 -9.34 -6.21 18.30
N GLU A 225 -10.20 -6.74 17.45
CA GLU A 225 -11.27 -7.64 17.85
C GLU A 225 -10.72 -8.93 18.46
N GLN A 226 -11.30 -9.38 19.59
CA GLN A 226 -10.85 -10.59 20.28
C GLN A 226 -11.60 -11.84 19.80
N ASP A 227 -12.88 -11.71 19.50
CA ASP A 227 -13.80 -12.83 19.25
C ASP A 227 -14.24 -12.92 17.78
N VAL A 228 -13.26 -13.00 16.86
CA VAL A 228 -13.56 -13.19 15.43
C VAL A 228 -14.02 -14.63 15.18
N LEU A 229 -15.26 -14.79 14.77
CA LEU A 229 -15.85 -16.10 14.50
C LEU A 229 -15.60 -16.52 13.04
N VAL A 230 -14.75 -17.51 12.87
CA VAL A 230 -14.49 -18.12 11.57
C VAL A 230 -14.92 -19.59 11.54
N THR A 231 -15.28 -20.06 10.36
CA THR A 231 -15.52 -21.48 10.06
C THR A 231 -14.51 -21.94 9.00
N PRO A 232 -14.35 -23.23 8.75
CA PRO A 232 -13.52 -23.72 7.66
C PRO A 232 -13.96 -23.20 6.26
N ASN A 233 -15.22 -22.76 6.15
CA ASN A 233 -15.83 -22.23 4.92
C ASN A 233 -15.96 -20.71 4.93
N THR A 234 -15.25 -20.02 5.80
CA THR A 234 -15.22 -18.56 5.83
C THR A 234 -14.29 -18.03 4.73
N LEU A 235 -14.82 -17.12 3.91
CA LEU A 235 -14.07 -16.36 2.93
C LEU A 235 -13.80 -14.96 3.47
N CYS A 236 -12.56 -14.52 3.41
CA CYS A 236 -12.19 -13.12 3.66
C CYS A 236 -11.92 -12.41 2.33
N VAL A 237 -12.56 -11.27 2.11
CA VAL A 237 -12.28 -10.41 0.95
C VAL A 237 -11.79 -9.06 1.49
N ILE A 238 -10.56 -8.71 1.17
CA ILE A 238 -10.01 -7.39 1.45
C ILE A 238 -10.18 -6.47 0.24
N ILE A 239 -10.58 -5.23 0.50
CA ILE A 239 -10.79 -4.24 -0.57
C ILE A 239 -9.88 -3.04 -0.30
N THR A 240 -8.97 -2.77 -1.23
CA THR A 240 -7.99 -1.69 -1.12
C THR A 240 -7.57 -1.22 -2.51
N GLN A 241 -7.63 0.09 -2.76
CA GLN A 241 -7.23 0.64 -4.06
C GLN A 241 -5.73 0.43 -4.31
N SER A 242 -4.87 0.82 -3.39
CA SER A 242 -3.41 0.72 -3.52
C SER A 242 -2.87 -0.71 -3.32
N GLY A 243 -3.62 -1.56 -2.60
CA GLY A 243 -3.13 -2.87 -2.16
C GLY A 243 -2.02 -2.82 -1.10
N GLU A 244 -1.79 -1.64 -0.50
CA GLU A 244 -0.69 -1.41 0.45
C GLU A 244 -1.17 -0.82 1.79
N THR A 245 -2.48 -0.75 2.02
CA THR A 245 -3.05 -0.24 3.28
C THR A 245 -2.66 -1.15 4.44
N ALA A 246 -1.85 -0.64 5.38
CA ALA A 246 -1.23 -1.43 6.44
C ALA A 246 -2.24 -2.21 7.29
N ASP A 247 -3.31 -1.54 7.74
CA ASP A 247 -4.36 -2.19 8.54
C ASP A 247 -5.07 -3.30 7.77
N THR A 248 -5.35 -3.08 6.48
CA THR A 248 -5.99 -4.07 5.61
C THR A 248 -5.10 -5.30 5.40
N LEU A 249 -3.79 -5.10 5.22
CA LEU A 249 -2.82 -6.19 5.10
C LEU A 249 -2.67 -6.96 6.42
N THR A 250 -2.65 -6.26 7.55
CA THR A 250 -2.61 -6.90 8.87
C THR A 250 -3.85 -7.76 9.11
N ALA A 251 -5.03 -7.25 8.77
CA ALA A 251 -6.29 -7.99 8.86
C ALA A 251 -6.29 -9.23 7.94
N ALA A 252 -5.79 -9.11 6.71
CA ALA A 252 -5.64 -10.21 5.78
C ALA A 252 -4.76 -11.34 6.33
N ARG A 253 -3.58 -10.98 6.86
CA ARG A 253 -2.64 -11.93 7.48
C ARG A 253 -3.26 -12.61 8.69
N ARG A 254 -3.99 -11.85 9.52
CA ARG A 254 -4.73 -12.39 10.66
C ARG A 254 -5.77 -13.43 10.23
N MET A 255 -6.63 -13.11 9.26
CA MET A 255 -7.63 -14.04 8.74
C MET A 255 -7.00 -15.29 8.11
N ARG A 256 -5.89 -15.14 7.40
CA ARG A 256 -5.13 -16.27 6.87
C ARG A 256 -4.55 -17.13 8.01
N GLY A 257 -4.03 -16.52 9.08
CA GLY A 257 -3.55 -17.23 10.29
C GLY A 257 -4.65 -18.03 11.00
N MET A 258 -5.92 -17.64 10.83
CA MET A 258 -7.10 -18.36 11.33
C MET A 258 -7.60 -19.45 10.36
N GLY A 259 -6.92 -19.66 9.22
CA GLY A 259 -7.24 -20.70 8.25
C GLY A 259 -8.25 -20.28 7.17
N CYS A 260 -8.60 -19.00 7.07
CA CYS A 260 -9.49 -18.52 6.02
C CYS A 260 -8.76 -18.37 4.68
N LYS A 261 -9.48 -18.61 3.58
CA LYS A 261 -9.03 -18.13 2.27
C LYS A 261 -9.20 -16.61 2.21
N VAL A 262 -8.19 -15.92 1.68
CA VAL A 262 -8.16 -14.46 1.57
C VAL A 262 -8.08 -14.05 0.11
N PHE A 263 -9.05 -13.27 -0.35
CA PHE A 263 -9.04 -12.66 -1.68
C PHE A 263 -8.85 -11.15 -1.57
N ALA A 264 -8.14 -10.58 -2.55
CA ALA A 264 -7.97 -9.14 -2.67
C ALA A 264 -8.75 -8.58 -3.85
N ILE A 265 -9.39 -7.43 -3.63
CA ILE A 265 -9.86 -6.54 -4.69
C ILE A 265 -8.98 -5.30 -4.63
N THR A 266 -8.16 -5.07 -5.67
CA THR A 266 -7.21 -3.97 -5.72
C THR A 266 -7.06 -3.41 -7.13
N ASN A 267 -6.54 -2.19 -7.25
CA ASN A 267 -6.24 -1.60 -8.56
C ASN A 267 -4.79 -1.82 -8.99
N VAL A 268 -3.88 -1.99 -8.03
CA VAL A 268 -2.43 -2.00 -8.31
C VAL A 268 -1.92 -3.41 -8.51
N LEU A 269 -1.43 -3.66 -9.73
CA LEU A 269 -0.76 -4.91 -10.10
C LEU A 269 0.47 -5.16 -9.23
N GLY A 270 0.62 -6.40 -8.75
CA GLY A 270 1.79 -6.80 -7.96
C GLY A 270 1.87 -6.15 -6.58
N SER A 271 0.79 -5.50 -6.09
CA SER A 271 0.72 -4.95 -4.74
C SER A 271 0.89 -6.05 -3.68
N THR A 272 1.19 -5.66 -2.44
CA THR A 272 1.33 -6.60 -1.32
C THR A 272 0.04 -7.38 -1.08
N ALA A 273 -1.13 -6.73 -1.17
CA ALA A 273 -2.43 -7.41 -1.09
C ALA A 273 -2.57 -8.51 -2.16
N ALA A 274 -2.16 -8.21 -3.40
CA ALA A 274 -2.22 -9.18 -4.49
C ALA A 274 -1.26 -10.36 -4.29
N ARG A 275 -0.05 -10.11 -3.82
CA ARG A 275 0.96 -11.17 -3.61
C ARG A 275 0.65 -12.08 -2.41
N GLU A 276 0.03 -11.51 -1.38
CA GLU A 276 -0.27 -12.23 -0.13
C GLU A 276 -1.67 -12.84 -0.11
N SER A 277 -2.51 -12.63 -1.12
CA SER A 277 -3.85 -13.21 -1.22
C SER A 277 -3.86 -14.53 -2.01
N ASP A 278 -4.89 -15.35 -1.79
CA ASP A 278 -5.09 -16.62 -2.49
C ASP A 278 -5.66 -16.43 -3.91
N GLY A 279 -6.15 -15.23 -4.19
CA GLY A 279 -6.60 -14.77 -5.49
C GLY A 279 -6.81 -13.26 -5.46
N THR A 280 -6.74 -12.62 -6.62
CA THR A 280 -6.83 -11.16 -6.72
C THR A 280 -7.65 -10.74 -7.92
N LEU A 281 -8.63 -9.87 -7.67
CA LEU A 281 -9.38 -9.20 -8.71
C LEU A 281 -8.86 -7.77 -8.87
N TYR A 282 -8.38 -7.45 -10.07
CA TYR A 282 -7.92 -6.11 -10.41
C TYR A 282 -9.07 -5.28 -10.98
N VAL A 283 -9.27 -4.06 -10.43
CA VAL A 283 -10.37 -3.17 -10.82
C VAL A 283 -10.11 -2.49 -12.14
N GLN A 284 -8.85 -2.22 -12.49
CA GLN A 284 -8.42 -1.55 -13.72
C GLN A 284 -9.05 -0.16 -13.93
N ALA A 285 -9.19 0.60 -12.82
CA ALA A 285 -9.79 1.94 -12.80
C ALA A 285 -8.71 3.04 -12.70
#